data_d1bd64f345e1d7313bdd84dc2452a5e9
#
_entry.id   d1bd64f345e1d7313bdd84dc2452a5e9
#
_cell.length_a   1.000
_cell.length_b   1.000
_cell.length_c   1.000
_cell.angle_alpha   90.00
_cell.angle_beta   90.00
_cell.angle_gamma   90.00
#
_symmetry.space_group_name_H-M   'P 1'
#
loop_
_entity.id
_entity.type
_entity.pdbx_description
1 polymer ?
#
loop_
_entity_poly.entity_id
_entity_poly.type
_entity_poly.pdbx_seq_one_letter_code
_entity_poly.pdbx_strand_id
1 'polypeptide(L)'
;MRRALPSRVTDRNSKVRRRIAAGKLRLRVRDLRNLGPRAETLLAEIGIHSVEALRQRGALEAYLELRRRGSMKTLNMLWALVGVLDPWPEGTDWREVSRGEARLSLMLEVEARDQARLAVQRAAVTEISAVAEIVGGATARDEWVPGMPFETDGGSKRKSKKKNRR
;
A
#
# COMPACT_ATOMS: atom_id res chain seq x y z
N MET A 1 20.75 -0.27 47.18
CA MET A 1 19.45 0.21 46.64
C MET A 1 19.71 1.13 45.47
N ARG A 2 19.47 0.69 44.22
CA ARG A 2 19.63 1.50 42.99
C ARG A 2 18.30 2.18 42.72
N ARG A 3 18.23 3.51 42.83
CA ARG A 3 17.08 4.31 42.40
C ARG A 3 17.00 4.24 40.87
N ALA A 4 15.95 3.64 40.35
CA ALA A 4 15.62 3.67 38.93
C ALA A 4 15.30 5.12 38.54
N LEU A 5 16.08 5.68 37.64
CA LEU A 5 15.82 6.99 37.05
C LEU A 5 14.56 6.88 36.17
N PRO A 6 13.57 7.78 36.32
CA PRO A 6 12.39 7.78 35.46
C PRO A 6 12.83 8.06 34.04
N SER A 7 12.47 7.18 33.11
CA SER A 7 12.81 7.34 31.70
C SER A 7 12.11 8.61 31.16
N ARG A 8 12.88 9.51 30.54
CA ARG A 8 12.42 10.78 29.96
C ARG A 8 11.32 10.62 28.90
N VAL A 9 11.12 9.40 28.41
CA VAL A 9 10.12 9.06 27.38
C VAL A 9 8.69 9.05 27.95
N THR A 10 8.50 8.63 29.19
CA THR A 10 7.18 8.56 29.83
C THR A 10 6.58 9.95 30.10
N ASP A 11 7.43 10.95 30.35
CA ASP A 11 6.97 12.30 30.73
C ASP A 11 6.44 13.11 29.50
N ARG A 12 7.03 12.90 28.32
CA ARG A 12 6.57 13.55 27.08
C ARG A 12 5.18 13.07 26.68
N ASN A 13 4.92 11.78 26.76
CA ASN A 13 3.63 11.18 26.44
C ASN A 13 2.52 11.64 27.41
N SER A 14 2.81 11.74 28.69
CA SER A 14 1.85 12.19 29.68
C SER A 14 1.40 13.64 29.46
N LYS A 15 2.33 14.51 29.04
CA LYS A 15 2.05 15.93 28.76
C LYS A 15 1.22 16.11 27.48
N VAL A 16 1.51 15.34 26.47
CA VAL A 16 0.70 15.30 25.23
C VAL A 16 -0.70 14.81 25.52
N ARG A 17 -0.87 13.74 26.29
CA ARG A 17 -2.17 13.18 26.71
C ARG A 17 -3.03 14.19 27.46
N ARG A 18 -2.45 14.94 28.42
CA ARG A 18 -3.17 15.99 29.15
C ARG A 18 -3.68 17.10 28.23
N ARG A 19 -2.91 17.48 27.21
CA ARG A 19 -3.32 18.50 26.24
C ARG A 19 -4.40 18.03 25.28
N ILE A 20 -4.42 16.72 24.98
CA ILE A 20 -5.46 16.09 24.15
C ILE A 20 -6.75 15.99 24.94
N ALA A 21 -6.70 15.48 26.18
CA ALA A 21 -7.85 15.39 27.06
C ALA A 21 -8.48 16.77 27.36
N ALA A 22 -7.66 17.84 27.33
CA ALA A 22 -8.12 19.21 27.47
C ALA A 22 -8.64 19.84 26.17
N GLY A 23 -8.75 19.10 25.05
CA GLY A 23 -9.20 19.61 23.74
C GLY A 23 -8.26 20.64 23.10
N LYS A 24 -7.08 20.85 23.66
CA LYS A 24 -6.13 21.90 23.24
C LYS A 24 -5.13 21.46 22.17
N LEU A 25 -5.13 20.18 21.81
CA LEU A 25 -4.21 19.66 20.80
C LEU A 25 -4.90 18.60 19.94
N ARG A 26 -4.96 18.84 18.64
CA ARG A 26 -5.31 17.78 17.68
C ARG A 26 -4.12 16.84 17.51
N LEU A 27 -4.30 15.57 17.81
CA LEU A 27 -3.31 14.53 17.56
C LEU A 27 -3.05 14.42 16.06
N ARG A 28 -1.77 14.49 15.71
CA ARG A 28 -1.34 14.12 14.37
C ARG A 28 -0.97 12.65 14.36
N VAL A 29 -1.05 12.03 13.19
CA VAL A 29 -0.69 10.62 13.01
C VAL A 29 0.73 10.33 13.50
N ARG A 30 1.69 11.23 13.23
CA ARG A 30 3.09 11.08 13.65
C ARG A 30 3.33 11.15 15.16
N ASP A 31 2.36 11.67 15.92
CA ASP A 31 2.47 11.80 17.38
C ASP A 31 2.00 10.52 18.09
N LEU A 32 1.42 9.59 17.34
CA LEU A 32 0.99 8.29 17.83
C LEU A 32 2.20 7.39 18.11
N ARG A 33 2.04 6.50 19.08
CA ARG A 33 3.02 5.46 19.35
C ARG A 33 3.26 4.61 18.09
N ASN A 34 4.48 4.16 17.87
CA ASN A 34 4.90 3.34 16.73
C ASN A 34 4.85 4.05 15.36
N LEU A 35 4.21 5.20 15.23
CA LEU A 35 4.13 5.96 14.00
C LEU A 35 5.04 7.19 14.09
N GLY A 36 5.68 7.50 12.99
CA GLY A 36 6.57 8.65 12.87
C GLY A 36 6.25 9.48 11.63
N PRO A 37 7.06 10.48 11.30
CA PRO A 37 6.83 11.35 10.15
C PRO A 37 6.67 10.59 8.82
N ARG A 38 7.46 9.52 8.63
CA ARG A 38 7.35 8.67 7.44
C ARG A 38 6.00 7.96 7.34
N ALA A 39 5.48 7.46 8.46
CA ALA A 39 4.16 6.83 8.49
C ALA A 39 3.06 7.84 8.18
N GLU A 40 3.17 9.08 8.69
CA GLU A 40 2.24 10.17 8.39
C GLU A 40 2.22 10.46 6.88
N THR A 41 3.38 10.56 6.23
CA THR A 41 3.47 10.78 4.78
C THR A 41 2.81 9.65 4.00
N LEU A 42 3.12 8.40 4.33
CA LEU A 42 2.54 7.23 3.65
C LEU A 42 1.02 7.16 3.82
N LEU A 43 0.51 7.45 5.01
CA LEU A 43 -0.93 7.46 5.27
C LEU A 43 -1.63 8.63 4.55
N ALA A 44 -0.96 9.78 4.43
CA ALA A 44 -1.46 10.90 3.64
C ALA A 44 -1.60 10.55 2.15
N GLU A 45 -0.70 9.74 1.58
CA GLU A 45 -0.80 9.26 0.20
C GLU A 45 -2.09 8.48 -0.08
N ILE A 46 -2.66 7.82 0.93
CA ILE A 46 -3.93 7.09 0.84
C ILE A 46 -5.12 7.89 1.39
N GLY A 47 -4.95 9.20 1.59
CA GLY A 47 -6.01 10.10 2.04
C GLY A 47 -6.28 10.08 3.54
N ILE A 48 -5.39 9.51 4.35
CA ILE A 48 -5.51 9.48 5.81
C ILE A 48 -4.66 10.60 6.41
N HIS A 49 -5.31 11.72 6.73
CA HIS A 49 -4.64 12.92 7.27
C HIS A 49 -4.86 13.14 8.76
N SER A 50 -5.74 12.37 9.39
CA SER A 50 -6.08 12.50 10.81
C SER A 50 -6.13 11.14 11.52
N VAL A 51 -6.04 11.19 12.85
CA VAL A 51 -6.17 10.00 13.68
C VAL A 51 -7.58 9.42 13.60
N GLU A 52 -8.59 10.28 13.51
CA GLU A 52 -9.98 9.88 13.35
C GLU A 52 -10.21 9.15 12.03
N ALA A 53 -9.66 9.66 10.94
CA ALA A 53 -9.73 8.99 9.63
C ALA A 53 -9.01 7.63 9.65
N LEU A 54 -7.86 7.52 10.35
CA LEU A 54 -7.17 6.26 10.53
C LEU A 54 -8.00 5.25 11.32
N ARG A 55 -8.66 5.69 12.40
CA ARG A 55 -9.54 4.83 13.21
C ARG A 55 -10.74 4.35 12.42
N GLN A 56 -11.36 5.23 11.63
CA GLN A 56 -12.50 4.87 10.77
C GLN A 56 -12.10 3.87 9.69
N ARG A 57 -10.93 4.03 9.08
CA ARG A 57 -10.42 3.13 8.06
C ARG A 57 -10.01 1.77 8.63
N GLY A 58 -9.48 1.76 9.84
CA GLY A 58 -8.90 0.59 10.50
C GLY A 58 -7.48 0.26 10.03
N ALA A 59 -6.75 -0.48 10.88
CA ALA A 59 -5.34 -0.80 10.68
C ALA A 59 -5.10 -1.65 9.43
N LEU A 60 -5.93 -2.69 9.25
CA LEU A 60 -5.77 -3.65 8.18
C LEU A 60 -6.04 -3.03 6.80
N GLU A 61 -7.15 -2.29 6.66
CA GLU A 61 -7.49 -1.64 5.39
C GLU A 61 -6.48 -0.55 5.00
N ALA A 62 -6.01 0.24 5.98
CA ALA A 62 -4.96 1.21 5.74
C ALA A 62 -3.66 0.53 5.25
N TYR A 63 -3.27 -0.59 5.87
CA TYR A 63 -2.11 -1.36 5.46
C TYR A 63 -2.25 -1.96 4.06
N LEU A 64 -3.40 -2.58 3.75
CA LEU A 64 -3.66 -3.18 2.45
C LEU A 64 -3.62 -2.12 1.34
N GLU A 65 -4.13 -0.93 1.59
CA GLU A 65 -4.09 0.16 0.62
C GLU A 65 -2.65 0.63 0.34
N LEU A 66 -1.82 0.80 1.39
CA LEU A 66 -0.40 1.11 1.24
C LEU A 66 0.35 0.01 0.45
N ARG A 67 0.01 -1.26 0.71
CA ARG A 67 0.59 -2.39 0.01
C ARG A 67 0.20 -2.43 -1.47
N ARG A 68 -1.06 -2.11 -1.79
CA ARG A 68 -1.56 -2.01 -3.17
C ARG A 68 -0.82 -0.97 -4.00
N ARG A 69 -0.46 0.16 -3.37
CA ARG A 69 0.32 1.23 -4.01
C ARG A 69 1.82 0.90 -4.12
N GLY A 70 2.26 -0.22 -3.55
CA GLY A 70 3.67 -0.59 -3.52
C GLY A 70 4.50 0.21 -2.53
N SER A 71 3.89 1.12 -1.76
CA SER A 71 4.57 1.96 -0.77
C SER A 71 5.09 1.15 0.43
N MET A 72 4.50 -0.02 0.69
CA MET A 72 4.86 -0.91 1.80
C MET A 72 4.92 -2.37 1.41
N LYS A 73 6.08 -3.01 1.73
CA LYS A 73 6.29 -4.45 1.50
C LYS A 73 6.38 -5.26 2.80
N THR A 74 6.60 -4.61 3.93
CA THR A 74 6.84 -5.27 5.22
C THR A 74 5.62 -5.20 6.13
N LEU A 75 5.41 -6.24 6.94
CA LEU A 75 4.34 -6.31 7.94
C LEU A 75 4.55 -5.36 9.13
N ASN A 76 5.74 -4.76 9.29
CA ASN A 76 6.03 -3.88 10.42
C ASN A 76 5.04 -2.70 10.51
N MET A 77 4.60 -2.18 9.36
CA MET A 77 3.59 -1.12 9.34
C MET A 77 2.23 -1.62 9.82
N LEU A 78 1.84 -2.85 9.46
CA LEU A 78 0.62 -3.47 9.98
C LEU A 78 0.68 -3.57 11.50
N TRP A 79 1.78 -4.10 12.04
CA TRP A 79 1.96 -4.22 13.51
C TRP A 79 1.92 -2.85 14.20
N ALA A 80 2.52 -1.83 13.57
CA ALA A 80 2.51 -0.47 14.09
C ALA A 80 1.09 0.12 14.10
N LEU A 81 0.32 -0.08 13.03
CA LEU A 81 -1.06 0.39 12.92
C LEU A 81 -2.00 -0.32 13.90
N VAL A 82 -1.90 -1.66 14.00
CA VAL A 82 -2.68 -2.44 14.95
C VAL A 82 -2.33 -2.01 16.39
N GLY A 83 -1.04 -1.94 16.71
CA GLY A 83 -0.60 -1.56 18.05
C GLY A 83 -0.99 -0.13 18.45
N VAL A 84 -1.18 0.77 17.50
CA VAL A 84 -1.68 2.13 17.77
C VAL A 84 -3.17 2.17 18.03
N LEU A 85 -3.94 1.36 17.30
CA LEU A 85 -5.40 1.40 17.36
C LEU A 85 -5.97 0.50 18.45
N ASP A 86 -5.22 -0.47 18.96
CA ASP A 86 -5.65 -1.42 19.97
C ASP A 86 -4.55 -1.67 21.04
N PRO A 87 -4.84 -1.43 22.35
CA PRO A 87 -5.99 -0.70 22.88
C PRO A 87 -5.84 0.83 22.75
N TRP A 88 -6.83 1.47 22.20
CA TRP A 88 -6.87 2.92 22.12
C TRP A 88 -7.26 3.54 23.47
N PRO A 89 -6.67 4.69 23.93
CA PRO A 89 -5.65 5.53 23.27
C PRO A 89 -4.19 5.19 23.61
N GLU A 90 -3.92 4.22 24.45
CA GLU A 90 -2.58 3.93 24.96
C GLU A 90 -1.67 3.32 23.90
N GLY A 91 -2.22 2.45 23.08
CA GLY A 91 -1.49 1.73 22.05
C GLY A 91 -0.48 0.71 22.63
N THR A 92 -0.29 -0.38 21.92
CA THR A 92 0.69 -1.42 22.22
C THR A 92 1.95 -1.23 21.39
N ASP A 93 3.11 -1.63 21.87
CA ASP A 93 4.34 -1.62 21.07
C ASP A 93 4.20 -2.60 19.89
N TRP A 94 4.60 -2.17 18.70
CA TRP A 94 4.51 -3.00 17.49
C TRP A 94 5.24 -4.34 17.61
N ARG A 95 6.30 -4.40 18.44
CA ARG A 95 7.04 -5.63 18.72
C ARG A 95 6.22 -6.63 19.53
N GLU A 96 5.41 -6.14 20.45
CA GLU A 96 4.49 -6.96 21.23
C GLU A 96 3.40 -7.52 20.33
N VAL A 97 2.80 -6.68 19.47
CA VAL A 97 1.84 -7.13 18.45
C VAL A 97 2.44 -8.18 17.52
N SER A 98 3.68 -7.97 17.07
CA SER A 98 4.37 -8.90 16.16
C SER A 98 4.72 -10.25 16.77
N ARG A 99 4.71 -10.37 18.10
CA ARG A 99 4.99 -11.61 18.86
C ARG A 99 3.73 -12.20 19.49
N GLY A 100 2.65 -11.45 19.54
CA GLY A 100 1.40 -11.84 20.16
C GLY A 100 0.65 -12.92 19.35
N GLU A 101 -0.34 -13.51 19.99
CA GLU A 101 -1.18 -14.57 19.40
C GLU A 101 -1.96 -14.08 18.16
N ALA A 102 -2.37 -12.83 18.15
CA ALA A 102 -3.09 -12.23 17.03
C ALA A 102 -2.26 -12.13 15.74
N ARG A 103 -0.94 -12.33 15.80
CA ARG A 103 -0.05 -12.24 14.65
C ARG A 103 -0.47 -13.16 13.51
N LEU A 104 -0.72 -14.42 13.80
CA LEU A 104 -1.03 -15.43 12.78
C LEU A 104 -2.38 -15.14 12.12
N SER A 105 -3.39 -14.77 12.90
CA SER A 105 -4.70 -14.42 12.37
C SER A 105 -4.64 -13.19 11.45
N LEU A 106 -3.91 -12.16 11.84
CA LEU A 106 -3.69 -10.96 11.01
C LEU A 106 -2.94 -11.27 9.71
N MET A 107 -1.94 -12.15 9.75
CA MET A 107 -1.22 -12.57 8.55
C MET A 107 -2.12 -13.35 7.59
N LEU A 108 -2.90 -14.29 8.10
CA LEU A 108 -3.86 -15.06 7.32
C LEU A 108 -4.94 -14.15 6.71
N GLU A 109 -5.40 -13.15 7.45
CA GLU A 109 -6.39 -12.20 6.95
C GLU A 109 -5.84 -11.32 5.82
N VAL A 110 -4.58 -10.84 5.94
CA VAL A 110 -3.89 -10.13 4.85
C VAL A 110 -3.80 -11.00 3.60
N GLU A 111 -3.37 -12.24 3.77
CA GLU A 111 -3.20 -13.17 2.65
C GLU A 111 -4.55 -13.51 1.99
N ALA A 112 -5.57 -13.80 2.76
CA ALA A 112 -6.91 -14.07 2.25
C ALA A 112 -7.46 -12.89 1.42
N ARG A 113 -7.27 -11.66 1.90
CA ARG A 113 -7.70 -10.46 1.16
C ARG A 113 -6.90 -10.20 -0.10
N ASP A 114 -5.60 -10.45 -0.07
CA ASP A 114 -4.75 -10.37 -1.27
C ASP A 114 -5.17 -11.42 -2.31
N GLN A 115 -5.44 -12.65 -1.90
CA GLN A 115 -5.91 -13.72 -2.79
C GLN A 115 -7.29 -13.40 -3.39
N ALA A 116 -8.24 -12.94 -2.58
CA ALA A 116 -9.56 -12.55 -3.06
C ALA A 116 -9.47 -11.44 -4.11
N ARG A 117 -8.61 -10.45 -3.88
CA ARG A 117 -8.37 -9.37 -4.85
C ARG A 117 -7.77 -9.89 -6.17
N LEU A 118 -6.77 -10.75 -6.09
CA LEU A 118 -6.15 -11.34 -7.28
C LEU A 118 -7.17 -12.18 -8.08
N ALA A 119 -8.07 -12.88 -7.41
CA ALA A 119 -9.15 -13.62 -8.05
C ALA A 119 -10.08 -12.68 -8.83
N VAL A 120 -10.50 -11.56 -8.22
CA VAL A 120 -11.33 -10.56 -8.88
C VAL A 120 -10.61 -9.95 -10.10
N GLN A 121 -9.32 -9.63 -9.97
CA GLN A 121 -8.54 -9.10 -11.08
C GLN A 121 -8.42 -10.09 -12.24
N ARG A 122 -8.20 -11.38 -11.93
CA ARG A 122 -8.14 -12.44 -12.96
C ARG A 122 -9.49 -12.58 -13.67
N ALA A 123 -10.59 -12.59 -12.95
CA ALA A 123 -11.93 -12.64 -13.53
C ALA A 123 -12.19 -11.46 -14.48
N ALA A 124 -11.86 -10.24 -14.06
CA ALA A 124 -12.01 -9.04 -14.89
C ALA A 124 -11.16 -9.10 -16.18
N VAL A 125 -9.92 -9.60 -16.10
CA VAL A 125 -9.06 -9.77 -17.28
C VAL A 125 -9.65 -10.81 -18.25
N THR A 126 -10.21 -11.90 -17.72
CA THR A 126 -10.84 -12.94 -18.53
C THR A 126 -12.06 -12.40 -19.27
N GLU A 127 -12.89 -11.59 -18.62
CA GLU A 127 -14.04 -10.94 -19.24
C GLU A 127 -13.63 -9.98 -20.37
N ILE A 128 -12.60 -9.15 -20.14
CA ILE A 128 -12.09 -8.22 -21.15
C ILE A 128 -11.53 -8.99 -22.35
N SER A 129 -10.82 -10.09 -22.12
CA SER A 129 -10.27 -10.93 -23.19
C SER A 129 -11.38 -11.59 -24.02
N ALA A 130 -12.43 -12.09 -23.38
CA ALA A 130 -13.57 -12.67 -24.06
C ALA A 130 -14.31 -11.65 -24.95
N VAL A 131 -14.48 -10.42 -24.45
CA VAL A 131 -15.10 -9.34 -25.25
C VAL A 131 -14.21 -8.94 -26.43
N ALA A 132 -12.88 -8.91 -26.25
CA ALA A 132 -11.93 -8.59 -27.31
C ALA A 132 -11.95 -9.63 -28.44
N GLU A 133 -12.11 -10.92 -28.12
CA GLU A 133 -12.26 -11.98 -29.13
C GLU A 133 -13.56 -11.83 -29.92
N ILE A 134 -14.66 -11.46 -29.29
CA ILE A 134 -15.95 -11.25 -29.94
C ILE A 134 -15.89 -10.05 -30.92
N VAL A 135 -15.26 -8.95 -30.46
CA VAL A 135 -15.15 -7.72 -31.30
C VAL A 135 -14.09 -7.85 -32.37
N GLY A 136 -12.94 -8.50 -32.06
CA GLY A 136 -11.84 -8.71 -33.01
C GLY A 136 -12.18 -9.73 -34.13
N GLY A 137 -13.05 -10.69 -33.88
CA GLY A 137 -13.48 -11.68 -34.87
C GLY A 137 -14.40 -11.12 -35.96
N ALA A 138 -14.92 -9.89 -35.80
CA ALA A 138 -15.83 -9.28 -36.77
C ALA A 138 -15.14 -8.44 -37.87
N THR A 139 -13.84 -8.19 -37.78
CA THR A 139 -13.13 -7.26 -38.70
C THR A 139 -12.03 -7.88 -39.55
N ALA A 140 -11.81 -9.18 -39.48
CA ALA A 140 -10.82 -9.86 -40.34
C ALA A 140 -11.48 -10.77 -41.39
N ARG A 141 -12.39 -10.23 -42.16
CA ARG A 141 -12.57 -10.73 -43.53
C ARG A 141 -11.80 -9.77 -44.43
N ASP A 142 -10.52 -10.03 -44.58
CA ASP A 142 -9.74 -9.56 -45.72
C ASP A 142 -10.48 -9.97 -46.96
N GLU A 143 -11.19 -9.03 -47.55
CA GLU A 143 -11.65 -9.11 -48.91
C GLU A 143 -10.37 -9.03 -49.78
N TRP A 144 -9.80 -10.23 -50.06
CA TRP A 144 -8.71 -10.34 -51.01
C TRP A 144 -9.22 -9.86 -52.36
N VAL A 145 -8.82 -8.66 -52.77
CA VAL A 145 -9.09 -8.10 -54.10
C VAL A 145 -7.98 -8.58 -55.03
N PRO A 146 -8.27 -9.49 -55.99
CA PRO A 146 -7.25 -9.91 -56.92
C PRO A 146 -7.01 -8.79 -57.96
N GLY A 147 -5.79 -8.25 -57.97
CA GLY A 147 -5.38 -7.37 -59.03
C GLY A 147 -4.55 -6.13 -58.70
N MET A 148 -4.13 -5.90 -57.46
CA MET A 148 -3.18 -4.82 -57.18
C MET A 148 -1.72 -5.32 -57.18
N PRO A 149 -0.81 -4.71 -57.97
CA PRO A 149 0.60 -5.07 -57.97
C PRO A 149 1.26 -4.62 -56.67
N PHE A 150 2.02 -5.51 -56.06
CA PHE A 150 2.82 -5.30 -54.88
C PHE A 150 3.98 -4.33 -55.19
N GLU A 151 3.91 -3.09 -54.82
CA GLU A 151 5.06 -2.18 -54.86
C GLU A 151 6.01 -2.54 -53.70
N THR A 152 7.10 -3.20 -54.07
CA THR A 152 8.24 -3.40 -53.14
C THR A 152 9.07 -2.12 -53.09
N ASP A 153 8.79 -1.28 -52.13
CA ASP A 153 9.64 -0.09 -51.89
C ASP A 153 10.93 -0.48 -51.17
N GLY A 154 11.99 0.02 -51.77
CA GLY A 154 13.38 -0.36 -51.57
C GLY A 154 14.00 -0.03 -50.25
N GLY A 155 14.92 -0.86 -49.89
CA GLY A 155 15.76 -0.82 -48.72
C GLY A 155 16.34 0.52 -48.26
N SER A 156 16.22 0.82 -47.03
CA SER A 156 17.03 1.82 -46.32
C SER A 156 17.96 1.16 -45.35
N LYS A 157 19.23 1.05 -45.76
CA LYS A 157 20.37 0.61 -44.95
C LYS A 157 20.62 1.62 -43.83
N ARG A 158 20.25 1.31 -42.59
CA ARG A 158 20.71 2.08 -41.41
C ARG A 158 22.07 1.56 -40.95
N LYS A 159 23.11 2.39 -41.20
CA LYS A 159 24.48 2.23 -40.67
C LYS A 159 24.49 2.35 -39.16
N SER A 160 24.90 1.30 -38.46
CA SER A 160 25.21 1.29 -37.03
C SER A 160 26.53 2.01 -36.76
N LYS A 161 26.46 3.13 -36.05
CA LYS A 161 27.63 3.89 -35.59
C LYS A 161 28.08 3.36 -34.24
N LYS A 162 29.11 2.53 -34.25
CA LYS A 162 29.81 2.01 -33.07
C LYS A 162 30.58 3.15 -32.42
N LYS A 163 30.21 3.58 -31.21
CA LYS A 163 30.93 4.60 -30.45
C LYS A 163 31.77 3.91 -29.39
N ASN A 164 33.07 3.84 -29.69
CA ASN A 164 34.13 3.44 -28.77
C ASN A 164 34.31 4.55 -27.72
N ARG A 165 34.34 4.21 -26.43
CA ARG A 165 34.86 5.08 -25.36
C ARG A 165 35.92 4.31 -24.58
N ARG A 166 37.11 4.91 -24.60
CA ARG A 166 38.20 4.61 -23.70
C ARG A 166 37.86 5.08 -22.27
#